data_d89fecd2e252b1276c4569a030770353
#
_entry.id   d89fecd2e252b1276c4569a030770353
#
_cell.length_a   1.000
_cell.length_b   1.000
_cell.length_c   1.000
_cell.angle_alpha   90.00
_cell.angle_beta   90.00
_cell.angle_gamma   90.00
#
_symmetry.space_group_name_H-M   'P 1'
#
loop_
_entity.id
_entity.type
_entity.pdbx_description
1 polymer ?
#
loop_
_entity_poly.entity_id
_entity_poly.type
_entity_poly.pdbx_seq_one_letter_code
_entity_poly.pdbx_strand_id
1 'polypeptide(L)'
;MEWVLEGEGIATVKYDGSCCAVIDGKFYKRYDCKKGKTPPEGFIPCCEPDEITGHWPGWLKVDENNPSDKWFTEAYYVTSMWINQGLKLPDGTYEAVGKHFQGNPYNDNGDSLVRHGNSVVEVERTFEGIKKYLSEHEIEGLVFWKDGSPQCKIKRSDFGFEWPVKKTRESL
;
A
#
# COMPACT_ATOMS: atom_id res chain seq x y z
N MET A 1 -18.10 9.82 -4.94
CA MET A 1 -18.23 10.21 -3.51
C MET A 1 -18.20 11.73 -3.44
N GLU A 2 -19.34 12.32 -3.13
CA GLU A 2 -19.54 13.77 -3.15
C GLU A 2 -18.60 14.49 -2.17
N TRP A 3 -18.45 13.97 -0.95
CA TRP A 3 -17.57 14.56 0.06
C TRP A 3 -16.12 14.79 -0.40
N VAL A 4 -15.60 13.94 -1.30
CA VAL A 4 -14.26 14.15 -1.88
C VAL A 4 -14.25 15.44 -2.71
N LEU A 5 -15.27 15.65 -3.52
CA LEU A 5 -15.39 16.84 -4.37
C LEU A 5 -15.73 18.11 -3.58
N GLU A 6 -16.32 17.96 -2.40
CA GLU A 6 -16.58 19.03 -1.43
C GLU A 6 -15.34 19.42 -0.63
N GLY A 7 -14.21 18.71 -0.84
CA GLY A 7 -12.94 19.00 -0.16
C GLY A 7 -12.81 18.42 1.24
N GLU A 8 -13.73 17.56 1.64
CA GLU A 8 -13.66 16.92 2.94
C GLU A 8 -12.59 15.82 3.03
N GLY A 9 -12.16 15.54 4.25
CA GLY A 9 -11.13 14.54 4.53
C GLY A 9 -9.76 14.91 3.96
N ILE A 10 -8.84 13.96 3.93
CA ILE A 10 -7.48 14.14 3.39
C ILE A 10 -7.22 13.24 2.20
N ALA A 11 -6.35 13.67 1.30
CA ALA A 11 -5.81 12.87 0.22
C ALA A 11 -4.40 12.41 0.58
N THR A 12 -4.08 11.14 0.31
CA THR A 12 -2.75 10.58 0.52
C THR A 12 -2.29 9.84 -0.73
N VAL A 13 -0.98 9.70 -0.87
CA VAL A 13 -0.40 8.89 -1.94
C VAL A 13 -0.85 7.43 -1.79
N LYS A 14 -1.33 6.85 -2.89
CA LYS A 14 -1.50 5.41 -3.01
C LYS A 14 -0.21 4.81 -3.54
N TYR A 15 0.49 4.09 -2.67
CA TYR A 15 1.69 3.36 -3.06
C TYR A 15 1.32 2.02 -3.72
N ASP A 16 2.13 1.61 -4.67
CA ASP A 16 2.06 0.31 -5.34
C ASP A 16 3.14 -0.61 -4.76
N GLY A 17 2.73 -1.51 -3.91
CA GLY A 17 3.59 -2.41 -3.20
C GLY A 17 2.82 -3.63 -2.68
N SER A 18 3.23 -4.14 -1.54
CA SER A 18 2.57 -5.25 -0.86
C SER A 18 2.07 -4.81 0.51
N CYS A 19 0.77 -4.91 0.71
CA CYS A 19 0.13 -4.51 1.97
C CYS A 19 0.61 -5.39 3.13
N CYS A 20 0.94 -4.76 4.24
CA CYS A 20 1.35 -5.41 5.49
C CYS A 20 0.85 -4.62 6.70
N ALA A 21 1.01 -5.20 7.88
CA ALA A 21 0.53 -4.59 9.13
C ALA A 21 1.42 -4.92 10.31
N VAL A 22 1.45 -4.02 11.28
CA VAL A 22 1.91 -4.32 12.64
C VAL A 22 0.68 -4.35 13.53
N ILE A 23 0.47 -5.48 14.21
CA ILE A 23 -0.68 -5.74 15.08
C ILE A 23 -0.13 -6.31 16.40
N ASP A 24 -0.41 -5.64 17.50
CA ASP A 24 0.12 -5.98 18.83
C ASP A 24 1.65 -6.17 18.80
N GLY A 25 2.35 -5.28 18.09
CA GLY A 25 3.80 -5.29 17.93
C GLY A 25 4.36 -6.49 17.16
N LYS A 26 3.55 -7.22 16.41
CA LYS A 26 3.94 -8.32 15.52
C LYS A 26 3.71 -7.94 14.07
N PHE A 27 4.61 -8.35 13.18
CA PHE A 27 4.57 -7.98 11.78
C PHE A 27 3.86 -9.06 10.94
N TYR A 28 2.96 -8.61 10.05
CA TYR A 28 2.10 -9.45 9.21
C TYR A 28 2.13 -8.97 7.76
N LYS A 29 2.07 -9.92 6.84
CA LYS A 29 1.82 -9.68 5.40
C LYS A 29 0.36 -9.95 5.06
N ARG A 30 -0.16 -9.24 4.06
CA ARG A 30 -1.47 -9.51 3.50
C ARG A 30 -1.50 -10.89 2.84
N TYR A 31 -2.57 -11.61 3.07
CA TYR A 31 -2.88 -12.87 2.40
C TYR A 31 -4.35 -12.88 1.96
N ASP A 32 -4.57 -13.18 0.69
CA ASP A 32 -5.92 -13.29 0.14
C ASP A 32 -6.23 -14.77 -0.10
N CYS A 33 -7.00 -15.38 0.81
CA CYS A 33 -7.44 -16.76 0.65
C CYS A 33 -8.44 -16.84 -0.51
N LYS A 34 -8.14 -17.67 -1.49
CA LYS A 34 -8.98 -17.86 -2.69
C LYS A 34 -10.18 -18.75 -2.36
N LYS A 35 -11.28 -18.58 -3.07
CA LYS A 35 -12.47 -19.41 -2.99
C LYS A 35 -12.13 -20.90 -3.04
N GLY A 36 -12.66 -21.66 -2.09
CA GLY A 36 -12.46 -23.11 -2.01
C GLY A 36 -11.09 -23.55 -1.49
N LYS A 37 -10.26 -22.61 -1.01
CA LYS A 37 -9.01 -22.92 -0.32
C LYS A 37 -9.17 -22.77 1.18
N THR A 38 -8.51 -23.63 1.94
CA THR A 38 -8.38 -23.49 3.38
C THR A 38 -7.28 -22.47 3.67
N PRO A 39 -7.52 -21.45 4.50
CA PRO A 39 -6.48 -20.53 4.88
C PRO A 39 -5.35 -21.26 5.64
N PRO A 40 -4.09 -20.78 5.52
CA PRO A 40 -2.98 -21.34 6.28
C PRO A 40 -3.18 -21.20 7.78
N GLU A 41 -2.47 -22.03 8.55
CA GLU A 41 -2.43 -21.92 10.01
C GLU A 41 -1.98 -20.51 10.43
N GLY A 42 -2.63 -19.94 11.44
CA GLY A 42 -2.34 -18.60 11.93
C GLY A 42 -2.91 -17.46 11.07
N PHE A 43 -3.75 -17.77 10.08
CA PHE A 43 -4.46 -16.75 9.30
C PHE A 43 -5.43 -15.95 10.20
N ILE A 44 -5.32 -14.63 10.14
CA ILE A 44 -6.22 -13.70 10.84
C ILE A 44 -7.07 -12.99 9.79
N PRO A 45 -8.39 -13.25 9.70
CA PRO A 45 -9.24 -12.61 8.70
C PRO A 45 -9.40 -11.11 8.98
N CYS A 46 -9.45 -10.30 7.92
CA CYS A 46 -9.79 -8.87 8.00
C CYS A 46 -11.31 -8.64 8.03
N CYS A 47 -12.06 -9.52 7.39
CA CYS A 47 -13.51 -9.46 7.26
C CYS A 47 -14.04 -10.86 6.92
N GLU A 48 -15.36 -11.00 6.79
CA GLU A 48 -15.98 -12.19 6.22
C GLU A 48 -15.58 -12.36 4.74
N PRO A 49 -15.59 -13.60 4.21
CA PRO A 49 -15.35 -13.83 2.79
C PRO A 49 -16.37 -13.09 1.92
N ASP A 50 -15.89 -12.55 0.79
CA ASP A 50 -16.79 -11.96 -0.20
C ASP A 50 -17.76 -13.01 -0.77
N GLU A 51 -19.04 -12.74 -0.68
CA GLU A 51 -20.10 -13.71 -1.03
C GLU A 51 -20.06 -14.09 -2.52
N ILE A 52 -19.65 -13.18 -3.39
CA ILE A 52 -19.66 -13.38 -4.84
C ILE A 52 -18.35 -14.05 -5.30
N THR A 53 -17.22 -13.42 -4.98
CA THR A 53 -15.91 -13.86 -5.43
C THR A 53 -15.30 -14.95 -4.55
N GLY A 54 -15.75 -15.04 -3.29
CA GLY A 54 -15.20 -15.92 -2.27
C GLY A 54 -13.79 -15.55 -1.83
N HIS A 55 -13.30 -14.36 -2.19
CA HIS A 55 -12.04 -13.84 -1.70
C HIS A 55 -12.13 -13.55 -0.20
N TRP A 56 -11.16 -14.04 0.54
CA TRP A 56 -11.11 -13.86 1.99
C TRP A 56 -9.77 -13.22 2.37
N PRO A 57 -9.75 -11.88 2.48
CA PRO A 57 -8.53 -11.17 2.84
C PRO A 57 -8.22 -11.27 4.32
N GLY A 58 -6.95 -11.39 4.63
CA GLY A 58 -6.47 -11.47 6.01
C GLY A 58 -4.98 -11.26 6.13
N TRP A 59 -4.44 -11.64 7.25
CA TRP A 59 -3.07 -11.47 7.64
C TRP A 59 -2.41 -12.80 7.95
N LEU A 60 -1.16 -12.96 7.51
CA LEU A 60 -0.26 -14.04 7.94
C LEU A 60 0.96 -13.40 8.60
N LYS A 61 1.33 -13.94 9.76
CA LYS A 61 2.54 -13.48 10.44
C LYS A 61 3.76 -13.69 9.55
N VAL A 62 4.60 -12.66 9.45
CA VAL A 62 5.89 -12.76 8.76
C VAL A 62 6.82 -13.63 9.62
N ASP A 63 7.43 -14.64 9.02
CA ASP A 63 8.38 -15.55 9.65
C ASP A 63 9.79 -15.25 9.15
N GLU A 64 10.63 -14.74 10.02
CA GLU A 64 12.03 -14.39 9.71
C GLU A 64 12.86 -15.59 9.23
N ASN A 65 12.45 -16.81 9.57
CA ASN A 65 13.12 -18.04 9.14
C ASN A 65 12.60 -18.56 7.80
N ASN A 66 11.52 -18.00 7.29
CA ASN A 66 10.96 -18.40 6.00
C ASN A 66 11.61 -17.58 4.86
N PRO A 67 12.33 -18.23 3.91
CA PRO A 67 12.96 -17.53 2.80
C PRO A 67 11.98 -16.70 1.95
N SER A 68 10.70 -17.09 1.89
CA SER A 68 9.67 -16.35 1.15
C SER A 68 9.29 -15.01 1.81
N ASP A 69 9.61 -14.84 3.08
CA ASP A 69 9.31 -13.63 3.86
C ASP A 69 10.53 -12.70 4.00
N LYS A 70 11.66 -13.09 3.43
CA LYS A 70 12.94 -12.37 3.54
C LYS A 70 12.81 -10.88 3.27
N TRP A 71 12.13 -10.50 2.20
CA TRP A 71 12.04 -9.10 1.78
C TRP A 71 11.11 -8.28 2.67
N PHE A 72 10.04 -8.89 3.22
CA PHE A 72 9.21 -8.26 4.26
C PHE A 72 10.02 -8.01 5.52
N THR A 73 10.78 -9.00 5.95
CA THR A 73 11.67 -8.90 7.13
C THR A 73 12.69 -7.78 6.94
N GLU A 74 13.37 -7.73 5.79
CA GLU A 74 14.35 -6.70 5.46
C GLU A 74 13.73 -5.30 5.45
N ALA A 75 12.59 -5.13 4.76
CA ALA A 75 11.88 -3.85 4.71
C ALA A 75 11.46 -3.37 6.11
N TYR A 76 11.01 -4.28 6.98
CA TYR A 76 10.66 -3.96 8.36
C TYR A 76 11.87 -3.44 9.14
N TYR A 77 13.00 -4.15 9.11
CA TYR A 77 14.19 -3.76 9.83
C TYR A 77 14.77 -2.44 9.33
N VAL A 78 14.88 -2.27 8.02
CA VAL A 78 15.37 -1.01 7.43
C VAL A 78 14.50 0.17 7.89
N THR A 79 13.18 0.02 7.82
CA THR A 79 12.27 1.08 8.23
C THR A 79 12.34 1.33 9.73
N SER A 80 12.41 0.29 10.56
CA SER A 80 12.53 0.44 12.01
C SER A 80 13.81 1.17 12.42
N MET A 81 14.92 0.92 11.74
CA MET A 81 16.18 1.64 11.97
C MET A 81 16.05 3.13 11.64
N TRP A 82 15.38 3.48 10.56
CA TRP A 82 15.27 4.88 10.12
C TRP A 82 14.31 5.70 10.98
N ILE A 83 13.14 5.14 11.31
CA ILE A 83 12.08 5.94 11.98
C ILE A 83 11.97 5.69 13.47
N ASN A 84 12.56 4.61 13.98
CA ASN A 84 12.41 4.22 15.40
C ASN A 84 13.68 3.61 16.01
N GLN A 85 14.87 3.93 15.47
CA GLN A 85 16.18 3.51 16.00
C GLN A 85 16.30 1.99 16.23
N GLY A 86 15.66 1.19 15.35
CA GLY A 86 15.63 -0.28 15.47
C GLY A 86 14.59 -0.83 16.46
N LEU A 87 13.79 0.02 17.10
CA LEU A 87 12.66 -0.40 17.92
C LEU A 87 11.49 -0.87 17.05
N LYS A 88 10.53 -1.55 17.68
CA LYS A 88 9.32 -2.00 16.97
C LYS A 88 8.58 -0.83 16.31
N LEU A 89 8.12 -1.06 15.09
CA LEU A 89 7.28 -0.11 14.40
C LEU A 89 5.91 0.00 15.11
N PRO A 90 5.29 1.19 15.10
CA PRO A 90 3.94 1.39 15.64
C PRO A 90 2.91 0.48 14.97
N ASP A 91 1.90 0.07 15.72
CA ASP A 91 0.75 -0.66 15.18
C ASP A 91 0.06 0.17 14.09
N GLY A 92 -0.36 -0.51 13.03
CA GLY A 92 -0.99 0.09 11.86
C GLY A 92 -0.72 -0.68 10.59
N THR A 93 -1.25 -0.17 9.48
CA THR A 93 -1.05 -0.76 8.17
C THR A 93 0.02 -0.01 7.38
N TYR A 94 0.74 -0.75 6.55
CA TYR A 94 1.87 -0.27 5.76
C TYR A 94 1.83 -0.86 4.36
N GLU A 95 2.49 -0.18 3.42
CA GLU A 95 2.82 -0.73 2.12
C GLU A 95 4.31 -1.05 2.06
N ALA A 96 4.68 -2.28 1.79
CA ALA A 96 6.05 -2.67 1.50
C ALA A 96 6.36 -2.30 0.05
N VAL A 97 7.32 -1.42 -0.13
CA VAL A 97 7.72 -0.87 -1.44
C VAL A 97 9.22 -1.05 -1.64
N GLY A 98 9.65 -1.04 -2.88
CA GLY A 98 11.06 -1.06 -3.23
C GLY A 98 11.43 -2.16 -4.22
N LYS A 99 12.71 -2.52 -4.20
CA LYS A 99 13.36 -3.36 -5.21
C LYS A 99 12.67 -4.70 -5.45
N HIS A 100 12.11 -5.31 -4.40
CA HIS A 100 11.55 -6.66 -4.44
C HIS A 100 10.02 -6.69 -4.41
N PHE A 101 9.36 -5.53 -4.44
CA PHE A 101 7.91 -5.40 -4.40
C PHE A 101 7.34 -4.85 -5.71
N GLN A 102 6.30 -5.53 -6.27
CA GLN A 102 5.53 -5.12 -7.45
C GLN A 102 6.39 -4.71 -8.68
N GLY A 103 7.55 -5.35 -8.87
CA GLY A 103 8.44 -5.03 -9.98
C GLY A 103 9.16 -3.70 -9.86
N ASN A 104 9.22 -3.15 -8.63
CA ASN A 104 9.93 -1.91 -8.32
C ASN A 104 9.44 -0.69 -9.14
N PRO A 105 8.18 -0.29 -9.01
CA PRO A 105 7.62 0.79 -9.82
C PRO A 105 8.28 2.15 -9.58
N TYR A 106 8.92 2.33 -8.42
CA TYR A 106 9.60 3.58 -8.02
C TYR A 106 11.09 3.61 -8.35
N ASN A 107 11.63 2.49 -8.85
CA ASN A 107 13.07 2.33 -9.15
C ASN A 107 13.97 2.56 -7.92
N ASP A 108 13.53 2.06 -6.77
CA ASP A 108 14.28 2.14 -5.51
C ASP A 108 15.45 1.13 -5.49
N ASN A 109 16.50 1.48 -4.73
CA ASN A 109 17.67 0.60 -4.56
C ASN A 109 17.53 -0.39 -3.41
N GLY A 110 16.57 -0.20 -2.52
CA GLY A 110 16.27 -1.04 -1.35
C GLY A 110 14.78 -1.19 -1.13
N ASP A 111 14.43 -1.86 -0.04
CA ASP A 111 13.05 -2.09 0.37
C ASP A 111 12.74 -1.33 1.67
N SER A 112 11.53 -0.84 1.79
CA SER A 112 11.05 -0.14 2.98
C SER A 112 9.55 -0.27 3.18
N LEU A 113 9.06 0.14 4.34
CA LEU A 113 7.64 0.21 4.65
C LEU A 113 7.19 1.67 4.69
N VAL A 114 6.13 1.98 3.99
CA VAL A 114 5.46 3.29 4.06
C VAL A 114 4.14 3.12 4.81
N ARG A 115 3.94 3.90 5.88
CA ARG A 115 2.70 3.83 6.65
C ARG A 115 1.56 4.42 5.82
N HIS A 116 0.44 3.70 5.72
CA HIS A 116 -0.76 4.20 5.06
C HIS A 116 -1.28 5.46 5.78
N GLY A 117 -1.72 6.42 5.00
CA GLY A 117 -2.25 7.68 5.53
C GLY A 117 -1.20 8.76 5.84
N ASN A 118 0.10 8.44 5.88
CA ASN A 118 1.13 9.42 6.26
C ASN A 118 1.53 10.37 5.14
N SER A 119 1.48 9.93 3.88
CA SER A 119 1.91 10.75 2.74
C SER A 119 0.76 11.63 2.24
N VAL A 120 0.41 12.64 3.05
CA VAL A 120 -0.66 13.60 2.74
C VAL A 120 -0.24 14.51 1.59
N VAL A 121 -1.16 14.76 0.68
CA VAL A 121 -0.97 15.63 -0.48
C VAL A 121 -2.11 16.63 -0.62
N GLU A 122 -1.77 17.81 -1.14
CA GLU A 122 -2.75 18.81 -1.51
C GLU A 122 -3.13 18.62 -2.99
N VAL A 123 -4.41 18.44 -3.25
CA VAL A 123 -4.94 18.25 -4.60
C VAL A 123 -6.26 19.01 -4.75
N GLU A 124 -6.46 19.68 -5.86
CA GLU A 124 -7.74 20.29 -6.20
C GLU A 124 -8.81 19.19 -6.29
N ARG A 125 -9.88 19.34 -5.50
CA ARG A 125 -10.95 18.34 -5.30
C ARG A 125 -12.00 18.36 -6.41
N THR A 126 -11.54 18.54 -7.66
CA THR A 126 -12.37 18.41 -8.87
C THR A 126 -11.89 17.21 -9.68
N PHE A 127 -12.72 16.72 -10.57
CA PHE A 127 -12.34 15.63 -11.48
C PHE A 127 -11.08 16.00 -12.29
N GLU A 128 -11.08 17.21 -12.86
CA GLU A 128 -9.96 17.69 -13.68
C GLU A 128 -8.71 17.97 -12.81
N GLY A 129 -8.88 18.50 -11.59
CA GLY A 129 -7.78 18.74 -10.66
C GLY A 129 -7.10 17.44 -10.24
N ILE A 130 -7.88 16.40 -9.89
CA ILE A 130 -7.35 15.07 -9.54
C ILE A 130 -6.66 14.44 -10.75
N LYS A 131 -7.27 14.51 -11.93
CA LYS A 131 -6.69 14.01 -13.17
C LYS A 131 -5.37 14.69 -13.50
N LYS A 132 -5.34 16.03 -13.42
CA LYS A 132 -4.12 16.82 -13.62
C LYS A 132 -3.03 16.41 -12.65
N TYR A 133 -3.34 16.35 -11.34
CA TYR A 133 -2.39 15.94 -10.30
C TYR A 133 -1.76 14.58 -10.63
N LEU A 134 -2.58 13.57 -10.96
CA LEU A 134 -2.10 12.25 -11.31
C LEU A 134 -1.31 12.22 -12.63
N SER A 135 -1.54 13.13 -13.56
CA SER A 135 -0.73 13.23 -14.78
C SER A 135 0.68 13.76 -14.53
N GLU A 136 0.82 14.65 -13.55
CA GLU A 136 2.06 15.38 -13.22
C GLU A 136 2.93 14.66 -12.17
N HIS A 137 2.38 13.66 -11.44
CA HIS A 137 3.08 12.96 -10.36
C HIS A 137 3.24 11.47 -10.67
N GLU A 138 4.45 10.94 -10.48
CA GLU A 138 4.78 9.52 -10.69
C GLU A 138 4.34 8.67 -9.48
N ILE A 139 3.04 8.60 -9.22
CA ILE A 139 2.40 7.79 -8.18
C ILE A 139 1.31 6.90 -8.79
N GLU A 140 0.99 5.76 -8.16
CA GLU A 140 -0.08 4.88 -8.66
C GLU A 140 -1.45 5.55 -8.61
N GLY A 141 -1.71 6.33 -7.56
CA GLY A 141 -3.00 6.97 -7.35
C GLY A 141 -3.07 7.73 -6.03
N LEU A 142 -4.29 8.02 -5.65
CA LEU A 142 -4.63 8.67 -4.37
C LEU A 142 -5.59 7.79 -3.56
N VAL A 143 -5.47 7.88 -2.25
CA VAL A 143 -6.44 7.35 -1.28
C VAL A 143 -7.03 8.51 -0.52
N PHE A 144 -8.36 8.57 -0.43
CA PHE A 144 -9.08 9.59 0.33
C PHE A 144 -9.54 9.00 1.67
N TRP A 145 -9.21 9.72 2.72
CA TRP A 145 -9.48 9.35 4.11
C TRP A 145 -10.50 10.29 4.73
N LYS A 146 -11.44 9.72 5.49
CA LYS A 146 -12.40 10.45 6.31
C LYS A 146 -12.58 9.71 7.62
N ASP A 147 -12.71 10.43 8.72
CA ASP A 147 -12.89 9.88 10.07
C ASP A 147 -11.80 8.87 10.46
N GLY A 148 -10.54 9.16 10.09
CA GLY A 148 -9.37 8.34 10.43
C GLY A 148 -9.24 7.02 9.65
N SER A 149 -10.07 6.79 8.63
CA SER A 149 -10.05 5.56 7.84
C SER A 149 -10.06 5.82 6.32
N PRO A 150 -9.43 4.94 5.50
CA PRO A 150 -9.47 5.04 4.04
C PRO A 150 -10.87 4.69 3.54
N GLN A 151 -11.47 5.56 2.72
CA GLN A 151 -12.83 5.41 2.22
C GLN A 151 -12.88 5.06 0.73
N CYS A 152 -12.04 5.68 -0.07
CA CYS A 152 -11.99 5.42 -1.50
C CYS A 152 -10.62 5.72 -2.09
N LYS A 153 -10.40 5.24 -3.29
CA LYS A 153 -9.16 5.43 -4.06
C LYS A 153 -9.47 5.75 -5.51
N ILE A 154 -8.52 6.42 -6.16
CA ILE A 154 -8.49 6.64 -7.59
C ILE A 154 -7.07 6.42 -8.09
N LYS A 155 -6.92 5.80 -9.26
CA LYS A 155 -5.62 5.44 -9.84
C LYS A 155 -5.39 6.16 -11.16
N ARG A 156 -4.13 6.26 -11.56
CA ARG A 156 -3.73 6.73 -12.89
C ARG A 156 -4.46 5.96 -14.01
N SER A 157 -4.56 4.64 -13.86
CA SER A 157 -5.24 3.77 -14.82
C SER A 157 -6.72 4.09 -15.01
N ASP A 158 -7.39 4.68 -14.00
CA ASP A 158 -8.79 5.07 -14.09
C ASP A 158 -8.98 6.25 -15.05
N PHE A 159 -7.92 7.02 -15.31
CA PHE A 159 -7.85 8.09 -16.31
C PHE A 159 -7.17 7.68 -17.63
N GLY A 160 -6.82 6.39 -17.78
CA GLY A 160 -6.09 5.89 -18.95
C GLY A 160 -4.60 6.24 -18.96
N PHE A 161 -4.04 6.72 -17.85
CA PHE A 161 -2.59 6.97 -17.74
C PHE A 161 -1.83 5.68 -17.45
N GLU A 162 -0.64 5.57 -18.03
CA GLU A 162 0.24 4.41 -17.83
C GLU A 162 0.77 4.36 -16.39
N TRP A 163 0.80 3.15 -15.82
CA TRP A 163 1.45 2.83 -14.55
C TRP A 163 2.10 1.44 -14.62
N PRO A 164 3.36 1.24 -14.18
CA PRO A 164 4.32 2.29 -13.79
C PRO A 164 4.66 3.24 -14.95
N VAL A 165 5.08 4.47 -14.59
CA VAL A 165 5.52 5.44 -15.60
C VAL A 165 6.85 4.95 -16.19
N LYS A 166 6.86 4.64 -17.48
CA LYS A 166 8.09 4.25 -18.17
C LYS A 166 9.01 5.48 -18.28
N LYS A 167 10.15 5.45 -17.60
CA LYS A 167 11.20 6.42 -17.87
C LYS A 167 11.69 6.20 -19.30
N THR A 168 11.45 7.16 -20.17
CA THR A 168 12.10 7.20 -21.49
C THR A 168 13.62 7.16 -21.21
N ARG A 169 14.31 6.12 -21.70
CA ARG A 169 15.77 6.13 -21.72
C ARG A 169 16.15 7.32 -22.60
N GLU A 170 16.53 8.42 -21.98
CA GLU A 170 17.28 9.44 -22.70
C GLU A 170 18.54 8.73 -23.21
N SER A 171 18.65 8.68 -24.51
CA SER A 171 19.84 8.19 -25.22
C SER A 171 21.03 9.00 -24.73
N LEU A 172 21.95 8.27 -24.04
CA LEU A 172 23.32 8.73 -23.84
C LEU A 172 24.02 8.93 -25.20
#